data_d0eaeb82ba3134935451eedf2b8addd3
#
_entry.id   d0eaeb82ba3134935451eedf2b8addd3
#
_cell.length_a   1.000
_cell.length_b   1.000
_cell.length_c   1.000
_cell.angle_alpha   90.00
_cell.angle_beta   90.00
_cell.angle_gamma   90.00
#
_symmetry.space_group_name_H-M   'P 1'
#
loop_
_entity.id
_entity.type
_entity.pdbx_description
1 polymer ?
#
loop_
_entity_poly.entity_id
_entity_poly.type
_entity_poly.pdbx_seq_one_letter_code
_entity_poly.pdbx_strand_id
1 'polypeptide(L)'
;MSARYDGMIPEEERLKETAREYVEKHLPQTEERIGIPMDPACVLSLVIPAYGEREHVFRLLASLAEQRGTSPEEFEAIVVVNNPTHAPTRLENEPETVYRSRCEHFLRARQDNQETLSILAHITTGAASSDLSDDEREAIDLLKEHGVKVHIVDKASDGKTLPEEVANVGGARNRGTAEAIERFLEIDRNGIVAHTDADTRLDPDYLRNLIDAYTRRPDAIGVTGEVIMEHDKDALDDELFRLKHLQGLYKKLILAYHHALFHQRSRPHESFEMQAKTVGPSMSARAYQTALADGIPTVGKGEDTRFGERLSSCGKVIFEPSAVVYPLLRVSSRAEGGSGIGVIKLREKNKEGGQLITVENPVLADVFERRITDLTTALQHVFETQGWTPEGVGVIFEHLLTIDGRKVYNEEKLQHFVSRLVKNDPQEVLASFDRFWVVKAVRRMTRPPLHQAIPDLLEKTKSMPLLMENEYTRTLIDSLEREAGKPGDT
;
A
#
# COMPACT_ATOMS: atom_id res chain seq x y z
N MET A 1 -55.43 -15.06 -2.47
CA MET A 1 -54.00 -15.25 -2.14
C MET A 1 -53.22 -14.18 -2.86
N SER A 2 -52.92 -13.08 -2.15
CA SER A 2 -52.18 -11.95 -2.66
C SER A 2 -50.67 -12.27 -2.47
N ALA A 3 -49.97 -12.50 -3.59
CA ALA A 3 -48.53 -12.59 -3.58
C ALA A 3 -47.95 -11.22 -3.18
N ARG A 4 -47.31 -11.16 -2.05
CA ARG A 4 -46.49 -10.01 -1.65
C ARG A 4 -45.33 -9.92 -2.64
N TYR A 5 -45.37 -8.93 -3.52
CA TYR A 5 -44.17 -8.40 -4.16
C TYR A 5 -43.38 -7.70 -3.06
N ASP A 6 -42.47 -8.39 -2.41
CA ASP A 6 -41.37 -7.77 -1.74
C ASP A 6 -40.48 -7.18 -2.85
N GLY A 7 -40.65 -5.88 -3.08
CA GLY A 7 -39.84 -5.15 -4.02
C GLY A 7 -38.38 -5.24 -3.60
N MET A 8 -37.57 -6.00 -4.35
CA MET A 8 -36.13 -5.97 -4.18
C MET A 8 -35.68 -4.53 -4.47
N ILE A 9 -35.10 -3.88 -3.44
CA ILE A 9 -34.44 -2.58 -3.60
C ILE A 9 -33.40 -2.76 -4.71
N PRO A 10 -33.36 -1.90 -5.74
CA PRO A 10 -32.35 -1.94 -6.77
C PRO A 10 -30.94 -1.95 -6.15
N GLU A 11 -30.01 -2.67 -6.74
CA GLU A 11 -28.65 -2.81 -6.22
C GLU A 11 -27.99 -1.45 -6.00
N GLU A 12 -28.22 -0.50 -6.88
CA GLU A 12 -27.70 0.87 -6.77
C GLU A 12 -28.24 1.60 -5.54
N GLU A 13 -29.52 1.47 -5.21
CA GLU A 13 -30.10 2.09 -4.00
C GLU A 13 -29.54 1.48 -2.71
N ARG A 14 -29.26 0.17 -2.69
CA ARG A 14 -28.58 -0.47 -1.56
C ARG A 14 -27.16 0.05 -1.38
N LEU A 15 -26.44 0.28 -2.48
CA LEU A 15 -25.10 0.87 -2.42
C LEU A 15 -25.15 2.31 -1.89
N LYS A 16 -26.13 3.11 -2.31
CA LYS A 16 -26.35 4.47 -1.80
C LYS A 16 -26.70 4.47 -0.30
N GLU A 17 -27.50 3.53 0.14
CA GLU A 17 -27.85 3.40 1.56
C GLU A 17 -26.62 3.06 2.38
N THR A 18 -25.84 2.06 1.97
CA THR A 18 -24.54 1.72 2.61
C THR A 18 -23.59 2.93 2.61
N ALA A 19 -23.57 3.72 1.53
CA ALA A 19 -22.77 4.93 1.46
C ALA A 19 -23.21 5.99 2.49
N ARG A 20 -24.52 6.18 2.69
CA ARG A 20 -25.06 7.08 3.73
C ARG A 20 -24.70 6.61 5.14
N GLU A 21 -24.86 5.30 5.43
CA GLU A 21 -24.46 4.73 6.71
C GLU A 21 -22.96 4.92 6.99
N TYR A 22 -22.12 4.75 5.97
CA TYR A 22 -20.69 5.00 6.08
C TYR A 22 -20.39 6.47 6.40
N VAL A 23 -21.07 7.41 5.72
CA VAL A 23 -20.93 8.84 5.98
C VAL A 23 -21.36 9.16 7.42
N GLU A 24 -22.50 8.69 7.88
CA GLU A 24 -22.96 8.91 9.27
C GLU A 24 -21.96 8.40 10.31
N LYS A 25 -21.31 7.27 10.04
CA LYS A 25 -20.29 6.68 10.92
C LYS A 25 -19.00 7.51 11.00
N HIS A 26 -18.52 8.05 9.89
CA HIS A 26 -17.20 8.68 9.77
C HIS A 26 -17.25 10.21 9.69
N LEU A 27 -18.42 10.78 9.48
CA LEU A 27 -18.70 12.21 9.40
C LEU A 27 -20.00 12.52 10.18
N PRO A 28 -19.96 12.47 11.54
CA PRO A 28 -21.13 12.76 12.37
C PRO A 28 -21.69 14.15 12.09
N GLN A 29 -22.98 14.36 12.34
CA GLN A 29 -23.65 15.66 12.10
C GLN A 29 -23.06 16.83 12.91
N THR A 30 -22.36 16.54 14.00
CA THR A 30 -21.66 17.52 14.83
C THR A 30 -20.33 18.00 14.24
N GLU A 31 -19.84 17.33 13.18
CA GLU A 31 -18.61 17.67 12.50
C GLU A 31 -18.82 18.75 11.44
N GLU A 32 -17.81 19.61 11.29
CA GLU A 32 -17.77 20.61 10.24
C GLU A 32 -17.61 19.92 8.88
N ARG A 33 -18.39 20.32 7.88
CA ARG A 33 -18.40 19.83 6.52
C ARG A 33 -17.79 20.84 5.55
N ILE A 34 -17.36 20.34 4.40
CA ILE A 34 -16.96 21.20 3.29
C ILE A 34 -18.19 21.95 2.78
N GLY A 35 -18.29 23.26 3.05
CA GLY A 35 -19.47 24.07 2.72
C GLY A 35 -19.59 24.49 1.24
N ILE A 36 -18.57 24.21 0.41
CA ILE A 36 -18.58 24.54 -1.02
C ILE A 36 -19.19 23.35 -1.78
N PRO A 37 -20.29 23.51 -2.55
CA PRO A 37 -20.89 22.43 -3.31
C PRO A 37 -19.88 21.75 -4.26
N MET A 38 -20.01 20.44 -4.44
CA MET A 38 -19.26 19.70 -5.45
C MET A 38 -19.67 20.15 -6.86
N ASP A 39 -18.70 20.24 -7.75
CA ASP A 39 -18.99 20.51 -9.15
C ASP A 39 -19.78 19.34 -9.75
N PRO A 40 -20.90 19.60 -10.47
CA PRO A 40 -21.65 18.52 -11.12
C PRO A 40 -20.84 17.71 -12.14
N ALA A 41 -19.72 18.25 -12.66
CA ALA A 41 -18.82 17.53 -13.55
C ALA A 41 -17.79 16.65 -12.80
N CYS A 42 -17.65 16.83 -11.48
CA CYS A 42 -16.65 16.13 -10.68
C CYS A 42 -16.86 14.62 -10.73
N VAL A 43 -15.83 13.89 -11.11
CA VAL A 43 -15.79 12.40 -11.19
C VAL A 43 -14.81 11.78 -10.24
N LEU A 44 -13.88 12.59 -9.67
CA LEU A 44 -12.81 12.11 -8.80
C LEU A 44 -12.57 13.07 -7.63
N SER A 45 -12.55 12.54 -6.39
CA SER A 45 -12.05 13.23 -5.20
C SER A 45 -10.76 12.56 -4.74
N LEU A 46 -9.66 13.34 -4.67
CA LEU A 46 -8.36 12.88 -4.19
C LEU A 46 -8.20 13.20 -2.70
N VAL A 47 -8.15 12.18 -1.85
CA VAL A 47 -7.99 12.30 -0.40
C VAL A 47 -6.51 12.22 -0.03
N ILE A 48 -6.00 13.22 0.67
CA ILE A 48 -4.59 13.40 1.04
C ILE A 48 -4.49 13.52 2.56
N PRO A 49 -4.10 12.46 3.30
CA PRO A 49 -3.80 12.58 4.72
C PRO A 49 -2.47 13.27 4.93
N ALA A 50 -2.40 14.28 5.79
CA ALA A 50 -1.19 15.04 6.11
C ALA A 50 -0.92 15.03 7.60
N TYR A 51 0.29 14.59 8.00
CA TYR A 51 0.78 14.60 9.38
C TYR A 51 2.26 14.96 9.43
N GLY A 52 2.58 16.21 9.75
CA GLY A 52 3.95 16.73 9.72
C GLY A 52 4.53 16.73 8.31
N GLU A 53 3.79 17.24 7.32
CA GLU A 53 4.09 17.16 5.89
C GLU A 53 4.10 18.52 5.20
N ARG A 54 4.32 19.60 5.95
CA ARG A 54 4.34 20.95 5.38
C ARG A 54 5.28 21.06 4.17
N GLU A 55 6.51 20.57 4.31
CA GLU A 55 7.53 20.63 3.26
C GLU A 55 7.13 19.89 1.98
N HIS A 56 6.27 18.86 2.08
CA HIS A 56 5.99 17.96 0.96
C HIS A 56 4.60 18.13 0.35
N VAL A 57 3.59 18.51 1.15
CA VAL A 57 2.21 18.62 0.69
C VAL A 57 2.05 19.63 -0.44
N PHE A 58 2.81 20.73 -0.43
CA PHE A 58 2.75 21.75 -1.49
C PHE A 58 3.36 21.26 -2.80
N ARG A 59 4.36 20.37 -2.74
CA ARG A 59 4.91 19.69 -3.92
C ARG A 59 3.89 18.76 -4.57
N LEU A 60 3.11 18.02 -3.76
CA LEU A 60 1.99 17.25 -4.25
C LEU A 60 0.95 18.16 -4.89
N LEU A 61 0.55 19.25 -4.20
CA LEU A 61 -0.46 20.17 -4.70
C LEU A 61 -0.02 20.89 -5.99
N ALA A 62 1.26 21.24 -6.14
CA ALA A 62 1.80 21.74 -7.40
C ALA A 62 1.64 20.71 -8.53
N SER A 63 2.01 19.44 -8.28
CA SER A 63 1.83 18.37 -9.28
C SER A 63 0.37 18.10 -9.63
N LEU A 64 -0.57 18.44 -8.73
CA LEU A 64 -2.00 18.37 -8.98
C LEU A 64 -2.48 19.49 -9.91
N ALA A 65 -1.88 20.67 -9.80
CA ALA A 65 -2.15 21.79 -10.73
C ALA A 65 -1.62 21.51 -12.16
N GLU A 66 -0.59 20.68 -12.28
CA GLU A 66 0.04 20.30 -13.55
C GLU A 66 -0.64 19.13 -14.26
N GLN A 67 -1.78 18.62 -13.76
CA GLN A 67 -2.47 17.49 -14.37
C GLN A 67 -2.96 17.81 -15.79
N ARG A 68 -2.80 16.85 -16.71
CA ARG A 68 -3.15 16.99 -18.12
C ARG A 68 -4.36 16.14 -18.48
N GLY A 69 -5.11 16.58 -19.49
CA GLY A 69 -6.23 15.82 -20.03
C GLY A 69 -7.43 15.67 -19.07
N THR A 70 -7.38 16.38 -17.93
CA THR A 70 -8.48 16.43 -16.94
C THR A 70 -8.76 17.90 -16.64
N SER A 71 -10.02 18.32 -16.70
CA SER A 71 -10.40 19.69 -16.37
C SER A 71 -10.52 19.86 -14.83
N PRO A 72 -10.31 21.06 -14.29
CA PRO A 72 -10.39 21.32 -12.85
C PRO A 72 -11.80 21.09 -12.26
N GLU A 73 -12.84 21.04 -13.11
CA GLU A 73 -14.20 20.69 -12.71
C GLU A 73 -14.39 19.19 -12.50
N GLU A 74 -13.57 18.35 -13.16
CA GLU A 74 -13.68 16.89 -13.09
C GLU A 74 -13.12 16.28 -11.82
N PHE A 75 -12.31 17.04 -11.06
CA PHE A 75 -11.71 16.54 -9.81
C PHE A 75 -11.62 17.61 -8.72
N GLU A 76 -11.45 17.15 -7.50
CA GLU A 76 -11.13 17.96 -6.33
C GLU A 76 -10.11 17.25 -5.43
N ALA A 77 -9.42 18.00 -4.59
CA ALA A 77 -8.53 17.45 -3.55
C ALA A 77 -9.08 17.76 -2.16
N ILE A 78 -9.01 16.78 -1.26
CA ILE A 78 -9.41 16.89 0.14
C ILE A 78 -8.18 16.60 1.01
N VAL A 79 -7.57 17.65 1.54
CA VAL A 79 -6.40 17.54 2.43
C VAL A 79 -6.91 17.40 3.87
N VAL A 80 -6.62 16.27 4.50
CA VAL A 80 -6.96 15.99 5.90
C VAL A 80 -5.72 16.17 6.75
N VAL A 81 -5.60 17.31 7.41
CA VAL A 81 -4.47 17.57 8.33
C VAL A 81 -4.85 17.02 9.70
N ASN A 82 -4.13 15.99 10.16
CA ASN A 82 -4.48 15.31 11.40
C ASN A 82 -3.32 15.18 12.37
N ASN A 83 -3.65 15.22 13.66
CA ASN A 83 -2.74 14.91 14.76
C ASN A 83 -3.21 13.66 15.51
N PRO A 84 -2.29 12.79 15.96
CA PRO A 84 -2.61 11.86 17.04
C PRO A 84 -3.01 12.65 18.31
N THR A 85 -3.94 12.11 19.06
CA THR A 85 -4.47 12.77 20.28
C THR A 85 -3.40 12.85 21.39
N HIS A 86 -2.58 11.82 21.48
CA HIS A 86 -1.55 11.69 22.52
C HIS A 86 -0.16 11.41 21.93
N ALA A 87 0.86 11.75 22.72
CA ALA A 87 2.25 11.40 22.39
C ALA A 87 2.39 9.86 22.27
N PRO A 88 3.29 9.36 21.39
CA PRO A 88 3.47 7.93 21.22
C PRO A 88 3.90 7.26 22.53
N THR A 89 3.29 6.13 22.84
CA THR A 89 3.74 5.25 23.93
C THR A 89 4.88 4.36 23.46
N ARG A 90 5.78 3.99 24.37
CA ARG A 90 6.88 3.07 24.05
C ARG A 90 6.35 1.67 23.79
N LEU A 91 6.77 1.08 22.66
CA LEU A 91 6.40 -0.28 22.30
C LEU A 91 7.30 -1.30 22.99
N GLU A 92 6.79 -2.52 23.18
CA GLU A 92 7.58 -3.63 23.74
C GLU A 92 8.78 -3.92 22.81
N ASN A 93 9.98 -3.97 23.40
CA ASN A 93 11.25 -4.16 22.69
C ASN A 93 11.64 -3.06 21.68
N GLU A 94 11.04 -1.86 21.79
CA GLU A 94 11.42 -0.71 20.96
C GLU A 94 12.76 -0.12 21.46
N PRO A 95 13.78 0.08 20.59
CA PRO A 95 14.98 0.80 20.95
C PRO A 95 14.70 2.22 21.43
N GLU A 96 15.40 2.67 22.46
CA GLU A 96 15.24 4.02 23.03
C GLU A 96 15.38 5.13 21.98
N THR A 97 16.32 4.97 21.05
CA THR A 97 16.54 5.93 19.96
C THR A 97 15.34 6.06 19.04
N VAL A 98 14.64 4.96 18.75
CA VAL A 98 13.43 4.95 17.91
C VAL A 98 12.26 5.62 18.63
N TYR A 99 12.05 5.26 19.91
CA TYR A 99 11.01 5.88 20.75
C TYR A 99 11.21 7.39 20.87
N ARG A 100 12.44 7.84 21.19
CA ARG A 100 12.77 9.27 21.27
C ARG A 100 12.53 9.99 19.95
N SER A 101 12.95 9.42 18.84
CA SER A 101 12.69 9.98 17.51
C SER A 101 11.19 10.13 17.20
N ARG A 102 10.36 9.17 17.64
CA ARG A 102 8.89 9.26 17.49
C ARG A 102 8.31 10.38 18.34
N CYS A 103 8.77 10.55 19.57
CA CYS A 103 8.32 11.65 20.46
C CYS A 103 8.73 13.03 19.90
N GLU A 104 9.96 13.17 19.42
CA GLU A 104 10.42 14.40 18.79
C GLU A 104 9.64 14.71 17.51
N HIS A 105 9.35 13.70 16.71
CA HIS A 105 8.53 13.87 15.52
C HIS A 105 7.11 14.32 15.89
N PHE A 106 6.48 13.71 16.90
CA PHE A 106 5.14 14.09 17.37
C PHE A 106 5.07 15.58 17.75
N LEU A 107 6.06 16.08 18.49
CA LEU A 107 6.09 17.48 18.91
C LEU A 107 6.26 18.43 17.73
N ARG A 108 7.19 18.11 16.81
CA ARG A 108 7.41 18.90 15.58
C ARG A 108 6.20 18.88 14.66
N ALA A 109 5.58 17.72 14.47
CA ALA A 109 4.45 17.57 13.57
C ALA A 109 3.22 18.38 14.02
N ARG A 110 3.02 18.57 15.33
CA ARG A 110 1.93 19.44 15.82
C ARG A 110 2.09 20.89 15.40
N GLN A 111 3.31 21.43 15.52
CA GLN A 111 3.60 22.77 15.05
C GLN A 111 3.49 22.87 13.53
N ASP A 112 4.11 21.94 12.82
CA ASP A 112 4.11 21.84 11.36
C ASP A 112 2.69 21.79 10.80
N ASN A 113 1.79 21.04 11.42
CA ASN A 113 0.38 20.95 11.01
C ASN A 113 -0.37 22.27 11.21
N GLN A 114 -0.09 23.04 12.27
CA GLN A 114 -0.70 24.37 12.45
C GLN A 114 -0.25 25.34 11.37
N GLU A 115 1.04 25.32 11.05
CA GLU A 115 1.61 26.10 9.96
C GLU A 115 1.03 25.67 8.60
N THR A 116 0.93 24.36 8.35
CA THR A 116 0.29 23.78 7.15
C THR A 116 -1.16 24.26 6.99
N LEU A 117 -1.98 24.20 8.05
CA LEU A 117 -3.34 24.70 8.03
C LEU A 117 -3.41 26.20 7.72
N SER A 118 -2.52 26.99 8.33
CA SER A 118 -2.45 28.44 8.08
C SER A 118 -2.14 28.72 6.60
N ILE A 119 -1.18 28.01 6.02
CA ILE A 119 -0.79 28.20 4.62
C ILE A 119 -1.88 27.72 3.65
N LEU A 120 -2.46 26.53 3.90
CA LEU A 120 -3.54 26.01 3.08
C LEU A 120 -4.76 26.95 3.06
N ALA A 121 -5.03 27.69 4.16
CA ALA A 121 -6.09 28.69 4.21
C ALA A 121 -5.91 29.81 3.19
N HIS A 122 -4.67 30.12 2.73
CA HIS A 122 -4.42 31.10 1.67
C HIS A 122 -4.92 30.63 0.29
N ILE A 123 -5.02 29.32 0.07
CA ILE A 123 -5.61 28.75 -1.15
C ILE A 123 -7.09 29.13 -1.24
N THR A 124 -7.81 29.03 -0.12
CA THR A 124 -9.25 29.26 -0.05
C THR A 124 -9.63 30.73 0.10
N THR A 125 -8.82 31.53 0.85
CA THR A 125 -9.13 32.94 1.15
C THR A 125 -8.53 33.93 0.16
N GLY A 126 -7.52 33.51 -0.61
CA GLY A 126 -6.79 34.41 -1.52
C GLY A 126 -5.88 35.45 -0.83
N ALA A 127 -5.75 35.40 0.49
CA ALA A 127 -4.92 36.36 1.23
C ALA A 127 -3.45 36.20 0.86
N ALA A 128 -2.73 37.32 0.71
CA ALA A 128 -1.28 37.30 0.54
C ALA A 128 -0.62 37.06 1.90
N SER A 129 0.39 36.18 1.97
CA SER A 129 1.24 35.98 3.15
C SER A 129 2.68 36.32 2.82
N SER A 130 3.35 37.10 3.70
CA SER A 130 4.76 37.41 3.61
C SER A 130 5.66 36.21 4.01
N ASP A 131 5.10 35.21 4.67
CA ASP A 131 5.84 34.16 5.37
C ASP A 131 5.86 32.83 4.62
N LEU A 132 5.42 32.82 3.34
CA LEU A 132 5.47 31.64 2.47
C LEU A 132 6.87 31.46 1.89
N SER A 133 7.35 30.21 1.86
CA SER A 133 8.50 29.83 1.04
C SER A 133 8.20 30.03 -0.46
N ASP A 134 9.22 30.02 -1.29
CA ASP A 134 9.03 30.18 -2.74
C ASP A 134 8.23 29.02 -3.31
N ASP A 135 8.51 27.77 -2.88
CA ASP A 135 7.77 26.56 -3.31
C ASP A 135 6.29 26.58 -2.87
N GLU A 136 6.00 27.05 -1.64
CA GLU A 136 4.62 27.18 -1.15
C GLU A 136 3.84 28.23 -1.96
N ARG A 137 4.49 29.34 -2.28
CA ARG A 137 3.91 30.43 -3.09
C ARG A 137 3.63 29.94 -4.52
N GLU A 138 4.63 29.30 -5.15
CA GLU A 138 4.50 28.73 -6.48
C GLU A 138 3.34 27.73 -6.55
N ALA A 139 3.26 26.80 -5.60
CA ALA A 139 2.17 25.83 -5.55
C ALA A 139 0.79 26.48 -5.43
N ILE A 140 0.65 27.51 -4.57
CA ILE A 140 -0.61 28.22 -4.38
C ILE A 140 -0.98 28.99 -5.65
N ASP A 141 -0.03 29.63 -6.31
CA ASP A 141 -0.26 30.40 -7.53
C ASP A 141 -0.66 29.47 -8.68
N LEU A 142 0.00 28.32 -8.85
CA LEU A 142 -0.36 27.30 -9.83
C LEU A 142 -1.78 26.75 -9.59
N LEU A 143 -2.14 26.44 -8.35
CA LEU A 143 -3.49 25.95 -8.03
C LEU A 143 -4.58 26.98 -8.40
N LYS A 144 -4.32 28.28 -8.14
CA LYS A 144 -5.23 29.37 -8.48
C LYS A 144 -5.31 29.59 -9.99
N GLU A 145 -4.17 29.59 -10.68
CA GLU A 145 -4.10 29.78 -12.13
C GLU A 145 -4.87 28.69 -12.87
N HIS A 146 -4.71 27.42 -12.42
CA HIS A 146 -5.37 26.27 -13.02
C HIS A 146 -6.77 26.00 -12.46
N GLY A 147 -7.25 26.75 -11.48
CA GLY A 147 -8.61 26.63 -10.92
C GLY A 147 -8.84 25.33 -10.14
N VAL A 148 -7.79 24.72 -9.61
CA VAL A 148 -7.88 23.45 -8.87
C VAL A 148 -8.56 23.67 -7.52
N LYS A 149 -9.58 22.87 -7.22
CA LYS A 149 -10.33 22.93 -5.96
C LYS A 149 -9.63 22.10 -4.89
N VAL A 150 -9.15 22.77 -3.86
CA VAL A 150 -8.53 22.13 -2.68
C VAL A 150 -9.39 22.45 -1.47
N HIS A 151 -9.87 21.40 -0.80
CA HIS A 151 -10.64 21.46 0.44
C HIS A 151 -9.77 21.04 1.61
N ILE A 152 -9.97 21.66 2.77
CA ILE A 152 -9.18 21.43 3.97
C ILE A 152 -10.09 20.87 5.04
N VAL A 153 -9.72 19.71 5.58
CA VAL A 153 -10.36 19.08 6.73
C VAL A 153 -9.39 19.15 7.91
N ASP A 154 -9.69 20.05 8.85
CA ASP A 154 -8.86 20.27 10.04
C ASP A 154 -9.17 19.21 11.10
N LYS A 155 -8.21 18.30 11.32
CA LYS A 155 -8.16 17.29 12.38
C LYS A 155 -6.88 17.42 13.22
N ALA A 156 -6.28 18.60 13.22
CA ALA A 156 -5.03 18.91 13.93
C ALA A 156 -5.20 20.00 14.99
N SER A 157 -6.19 20.87 14.88
CA SER A 157 -6.46 21.93 15.85
C SER A 157 -7.08 21.36 17.13
N ASP A 158 -6.90 22.08 18.24
CA ASP A 158 -7.46 21.70 19.55
C ASP A 158 -8.99 21.57 19.46
N GLY A 159 -9.49 20.46 19.99
CA GLY A 159 -10.92 20.12 19.96
C GLY A 159 -11.42 19.55 18.63
N LYS A 160 -10.61 19.52 17.56
CA LYS A 160 -10.97 18.95 16.25
C LYS A 160 -10.28 17.62 15.92
N THR A 161 -9.38 17.14 16.79
CA THR A 161 -8.64 15.89 16.57
C THR A 161 -9.56 14.68 16.43
N LEU A 162 -9.13 13.71 15.65
CA LEU A 162 -9.82 12.42 15.58
C LEU A 162 -9.80 11.71 16.94
N PRO A 163 -10.81 10.88 17.26
CA PRO A 163 -10.77 10.00 18.43
C PRO A 163 -9.49 9.16 18.46
N GLU A 164 -8.96 8.88 19.65
CA GLU A 164 -7.65 8.22 19.85
C GLU A 164 -7.52 6.91 19.06
N GLU A 165 -8.58 6.09 19.05
CA GLU A 165 -8.62 4.78 18.43
C GLU A 165 -8.46 4.84 16.90
N VAL A 166 -8.78 5.99 16.31
CA VAL A 166 -8.74 6.21 14.85
C VAL A 166 -7.82 7.37 14.44
N ALA A 167 -7.07 7.95 15.39
CA ALA A 167 -6.14 9.07 15.10
C ALA A 167 -4.85 8.59 14.41
N ASN A 168 -5.01 7.95 13.27
CA ASN A 168 -3.95 7.42 12.41
C ASN A 168 -4.24 7.70 10.93
N VAL A 169 -3.37 7.26 10.04
CA VAL A 169 -3.52 7.48 8.59
C VAL A 169 -4.81 6.88 8.03
N GLY A 170 -5.23 5.71 8.51
CA GLY A 170 -6.50 5.07 8.10
C GLY A 170 -7.72 5.91 8.52
N GLY A 171 -7.73 6.46 9.73
CA GLY A 171 -8.79 7.35 10.20
C GLY A 171 -8.83 8.68 9.44
N ALA A 172 -7.67 9.28 9.16
CA ALA A 172 -7.61 10.49 8.35
C ALA A 172 -8.14 10.24 6.93
N ARG A 173 -7.76 9.11 6.31
CA ARG A 173 -8.30 8.71 5.01
C ARG A 173 -9.81 8.49 5.05
N ASN A 174 -10.34 7.79 6.08
CA ASN A 174 -11.78 7.59 6.24
C ASN A 174 -12.54 8.91 6.40
N ARG A 175 -11.96 9.86 7.15
CA ARG A 175 -12.59 11.17 7.34
C ARG A 175 -12.70 11.93 6.01
N GLY A 176 -11.65 11.95 5.20
CA GLY A 176 -11.68 12.54 3.86
C GLY A 176 -12.57 11.76 2.87
N THR A 177 -12.57 10.44 2.97
CA THR A 177 -13.46 9.56 2.18
C THR A 177 -14.93 9.83 2.48
N ALA A 178 -15.30 10.03 3.74
CA ALA A 178 -16.68 10.32 4.11
C ALA A 178 -17.15 11.67 3.53
N GLU A 179 -16.28 12.70 3.55
CA GLU A 179 -16.56 13.96 2.83
C GLU A 179 -16.76 13.73 1.33
N ALA A 180 -15.85 13.00 0.69
CA ALA A 180 -15.96 12.73 -0.75
C ALA A 180 -17.26 11.97 -1.09
N ILE A 181 -17.61 10.94 -0.30
CA ILE A 181 -18.83 10.14 -0.52
C ILE A 181 -20.08 11.00 -0.31
N GLU A 182 -20.16 11.84 0.76
CA GLU A 182 -21.30 12.73 0.98
C GLU A 182 -21.51 13.65 -0.21
N ARG A 183 -20.44 14.26 -0.71
CA ARG A 183 -20.45 15.16 -1.85
C ARG A 183 -20.86 14.46 -3.16
N PHE A 184 -20.42 13.21 -3.38
CA PHE A 184 -20.88 12.40 -4.49
C PHE A 184 -22.37 12.00 -4.37
N LEU A 185 -22.87 11.77 -3.16
CA LEU A 185 -24.30 11.54 -2.92
C LEU A 185 -25.13 12.78 -3.24
N GLU A 186 -24.64 14.01 -2.95
CA GLU A 186 -25.32 15.27 -3.27
C GLU A 186 -25.52 15.47 -4.78
N ILE A 187 -24.58 15.04 -5.63
CA ILE A 187 -24.67 15.14 -7.09
C ILE A 187 -25.17 13.84 -7.75
N ASP A 188 -25.65 12.89 -6.94
CA ASP A 188 -26.18 11.59 -7.39
C ASP A 188 -25.19 10.81 -8.30
N ARG A 189 -23.94 10.72 -7.89
CA ARG A 189 -22.86 10.09 -8.65
C ARG A 189 -22.06 9.09 -7.82
N ASN A 190 -21.86 7.88 -8.34
CA ASN A 190 -20.87 6.94 -7.79
C ASN A 190 -19.48 7.24 -8.38
N GLY A 191 -18.86 8.33 -7.91
CA GLY A 191 -17.56 8.80 -8.38
C GLY A 191 -16.39 7.95 -7.92
N ILE A 192 -15.18 8.46 -8.13
CA ILE A 192 -13.91 7.81 -7.75
C ILE A 192 -13.39 8.52 -6.50
N VAL A 193 -13.14 7.78 -5.43
CA VAL A 193 -12.34 8.24 -4.29
C VAL A 193 -10.94 7.67 -4.45
N ALA A 194 -9.98 8.54 -4.72
CA ALA A 194 -8.57 8.21 -4.83
C ALA A 194 -7.82 8.66 -3.57
N HIS A 195 -6.74 7.95 -3.24
CA HIS A 195 -5.88 8.27 -2.10
C HIS A 195 -4.43 8.36 -2.55
N THR A 196 -3.71 9.32 -2.01
CA THR A 196 -2.26 9.44 -2.15
C THR A 196 -1.64 9.92 -0.83
N ASP A 197 -0.34 9.71 -0.65
CA ASP A 197 0.38 10.22 0.53
C ASP A 197 0.84 11.66 0.28
N ALA A 198 0.90 12.50 1.31
CA ALA A 198 1.23 13.91 1.18
C ALA A 198 2.67 14.19 0.67
N ASP A 199 3.56 13.20 0.74
CA ASP A 199 4.94 13.25 0.22
C ASP A 199 5.08 12.65 -1.19
N THR A 200 3.97 12.52 -1.92
CA THR A 200 3.91 11.92 -3.25
C THR A 200 3.74 13.00 -4.32
N ARG A 201 4.56 12.98 -5.35
CA ARG A 201 4.34 13.75 -6.57
C ARG A 201 3.54 12.89 -7.57
N LEU A 202 2.56 13.48 -8.23
CA LEU A 202 1.78 12.81 -9.27
C LEU A 202 2.45 12.97 -10.63
N ASP A 203 2.37 11.93 -11.48
CA ASP A 203 2.67 12.08 -12.89
C ASP A 203 1.66 13.04 -13.55
N PRO A 204 2.06 13.87 -14.52
CA PRO A 204 1.15 14.81 -15.17
C PRO A 204 -0.10 14.18 -15.80
N ASP A 205 -0.08 12.91 -16.14
CA ASP A 205 -1.19 12.19 -16.73
C ASP A 205 -1.91 11.25 -15.73
N TYR A 206 -1.55 11.32 -14.43
CA TYR A 206 -2.03 10.38 -13.40
C TYR A 206 -3.55 10.36 -13.28
N LEU A 207 -4.19 11.53 -13.09
CA LEU A 207 -5.65 11.60 -12.91
C LEU A 207 -6.38 11.15 -14.17
N ARG A 208 -5.90 11.54 -15.35
CA ARG A 208 -6.49 11.12 -16.61
C ARG A 208 -6.42 9.62 -16.79
N ASN A 209 -5.25 9.03 -16.58
CA ASN A 209 -5.05 7.59 -16.70
C ASN A 209 -5.91 6.81 -15.72
N LEU A 210 -6.09 7.33 -14.50
CA LEU A 210 -6.94 6.73 -13.49
C LEU A 210 -8.43 6.75 -13.90
N ILE A 211 -8.94 7.90 -14.35
CA ILE A 211 -10.33 8.07 -14.83
C ILE A 211 -10.58 7.17 -16.06
N ASP A 212 -9.63 7.14 -16.98
CA ASP A 212 -9.72 6.29 -18.18
C ASP A 212 -9.71 4.80 -17.86
N ALA A 213 -8.98 4.37 -16.82
CA ALA A 213 -9.01 2.98 -16.36
C ALA A 213 -10.42 2.55 -15.94
N TYR A 214 -11.14 3.37 -15.18
CA TYR A 214 -12.54 3.11 -14.81
C TYR A 214 -13.51 3.19 -16.00
N THR A 215 -13.20 4.01 -16.99
CA THR A 215 -14.00 4.13 -18.22
C THR A 215 -13.85 2.91 -19.11
N ARG A 216 -12.61 2.45 -19.30
CA ARG A 216 -12.30 1.24 -20.08
C ARG A 216 -12.77 -0.04 -19.38
N ARG A 217 -12.79 -0.03 -18.05
CA ARG A 217 -13.16 -1.18 -17.21
C ARG A 217 -14.29 -0.81 -16.24
N PRO A 218 -15.52 -0.69 -16.74
CA PRO A 218 -16.68 -0.32 -15.91
C PRO A 218 -17.00 -1.38 -14.85
N ASP A 219 -16.53 -2.62 -15.01
CA ASP A 219 -16.60 -3.70 -14.04
C ASP A 219 -15.61 -3.55 -12.87
N ALA A 220 -14.62 -2.66 -13.00
CA ALA A 220 -13.67 -2.39 -11.92
C ALA A 220 -14.30 -1.53 -10.83
N ILE A 221 -14.20 -1.99 -9.59
CA ILE A 221 -14.61 -1.24 -8.40
C ILE A 221 -13.42 -0.53 -7.72
N GLY A 222 -12.20 -0.96 -8.01
CA GLY A 222 -10.96 -0.37 -7.52
C GLY A 222 -9.88 -0.39 -8.58
N VAL A 223 -9.01 0.62 -8.54
CA VAL A 223 -7.83 0.75 -9.40
C VAL A 223 -6.65 1.15 -8.52
N THR A 224 -5.50 0.52 -8.76
CA THR A 224 -4.22 0.93 -8.19
C THR A 224 -3.25 1.23 -9.32
N GLY A 225 -2.44 2.27 -9.16
CA GLY A 225 -1.45 2.70 -10.14
C GLY A 225 -0.05 2.21 -9.83
N GLU A 226 0.86 2.58 -10.72
CA GLU A 226 2.28 2.30 -10.58
C GLU A 226 2.95 3.26 -9.58
N VAL A 227 3.75 2.72 -8.69
CA VAL A 227 4.51 3.46 -7.69
C VAL A 227 5.99 3.38 -7.99
N ILE A 228 6.60 4.52 -8.29
CA ILE A 228 8.04 4.66 -8.54
C ILE A 228 8.62 5.53 -7.44
N MET A 229 9.50 4.96 -6.59
CA MET A 229 10.11 5.73 -5.50
C MET A 229 11.02 6.83 -6.04
N GLU A 230 10.83 8.05 -5.56
CA GLU A 230 11.70 9.19 -5.85
C GLU A 230 12.78 9.32 -4.78
N HIS A 231 13.97 9.75 -5.20
CA HIS A 231 15.14 9.83 -4.33
C HIS A 231 15.21 11.16 -3.59
N ASP A 232 15.13 11.10 -2.27
CA ASP A 232 15.50 12.22 -1.39
C ASP A 232 17.01 12.22 -1.20
N LYS A 233 17.72 13.02 -2.01
CA LYS A 233 19.20 13.08 -2.02
C LYS A 233 19.77 13.67 -0.74
N ASP A 234 19.03 14.49 -0.02
CA ASP A 234 19.47 15.11 1.22
C ASP A 234 19.34 14.16 2.41
N ALA A 235 18.35 13.26 2.34
CA ALA A 235 18.06 12.32 3.41
C ALA A 235 18.64 10.90 3.20
N LEU A 236 18.92 10.50 1.96
CA LEU A 236 19.30 9.13 1.61
C LEU A 236 20.48 9.13 0.62
N ASP A 237 21.53 8.37 0.91
CA ASP A 237 22.63 8.17 -0.03
C ASP A 237 22.24 7.34 -1.26
N ASP A 238 22.95 7.54 -2.36
CA ASP A 238 22.66 6.95 -3.66
C ASP A 238 22.69 5.41 -3.61
N GLU A 239 23.58 4.81 -2.82
CA GLU A 239 23.71 3.35 -2.72
C GLU A 239 22.50 2.74 -2.04
N LEU A 240 22.07 3.29 -0.90
CA LEU A 240 20.88 2.82 -0.19
C LEU A 240 19.61 3.02 -1.00
N PHE A 241 19.51 4.15 -1.72
CA PHE A 241 18.39 4.38 -2.63
C PHE A 241 18.38 3.32 -3.73
N ARG A 242 19.51 3.06 -4.39
CA ARG A 242 19.63 2.05 -5.44
C ARG A 242 19.24 0.66 -4.95
N LEU A 243 19.74 0.25 -3.78
CA LEU A 243 19.39 -1.05 -3.18
C LEU A 243 17.89 -1.16 -2.88
N LYS A 244 17.26 -0.08 -2.43
CA LYS A 244 15.81 -0.04 -2.22
C LYS A 244 15.03 -0.08 -3.52
N HIS A 245 15.50 0.63 -4.53
CA HIS A 245 14.91 0.60 -5.87
C HIS A 245 14.96 -0.81 -6.47
N LEU A 246 16.13 -1.46 -6.47
CA LEU A 246 16.29 -2.85 -6.89
C LEU A 246 15.37 -3.81 -6.12
N GLN A 247 15.25 -3.65 -4.80
CA GLN A 247 14.31 -4.44 -3.99
C GLN A 247 12.86 -4.21 -4.43
N GLY A 248 12.51 -2.99 -4.78
CA GLY A 248 11.18 -2.63 -5.30
C GLY A 248 10.87 -3.33 -6.62
N LEU A 249 11.77 -3.24 -7.60
CA LEU A 249 11.66 -3.92 -8.90
C LEU A 249 11.55 -5.44 -8.74
N TYR A 250 12.42 -6.02 -7.90
CA TYR A 250 12.36 -7.44 -7.59
C TYR A 250 11.00 -7.86 -7.02
N LYS A 251 10.46 -7.11 -6.06
CA LYS A 251 9.15 -7.41 -5.45
C LYS A 251 8.00 -7.35 -6.45
N LYS A 252 8.02 -6.40 -7.38
CA LYS A 252 7.01 -6.30 -8.44
C LYS A 252 7.11 -7.50 -9.40
N LEU A 253 8.32 -7.84 -9.81
CA LEU A 253 8.54 -8.94 -10.76
C LEU A 253 8.21 -10.30 -10.15
N ILE A 254 8.58 -10.57 -8.89
CA ILE A 254 8.22 -11.83 -8.24
C ILE A 254 6.71 -11.96 -8.02
N LEU A 255 6.02 -10.85 -7.75
CA LEU A 255 4.56 -10.84 -7.66
C LEU A 255 3.93 -11.17 -9.02
N ALA A 256 4.42 -10.56 -10.11
CA ALA A 256 3.99 -10.88 -11.46
C ALA A 256 4.20 -12.37 -11.79
N TYR A 257 5.35 -12.92 -11.41
CA TYR A 257 5.66 -14.33 -11.57
C TYR A 257 4.68 -15.26 -10.83
N HIS A 258 4.38 -14.96 -9.56
CA HIS A 258 3.37 -15.71 -8.79
C HIS A 258 1.99 -15.66 -9.46
N HIS A 259 1.56 -14.49 -9.91
CA HIS A 259 0.28 -14.33 -10.60
C HIS A 259 0.22 -15.14 -11.90
N ALA A 260 1.31 -15.13 -12.69
CA ALA A 260 1.38 -15.91 -13.91
C ALA A 260 1.33 -17.42 -13.65
N LEU A 261 2.04 -17.91 -12.62
CA LEU A 261 1.96 -19.31 -12.19
C LEU A 261 0.54 -19.70 -11.77
N PHE A 262 -0.11 -18.86 -10.96
CA PHE A 262 -1.49 -19.10 -10.54
C PHE A 262 -2.45 -19.09 -11.73
N HIS A 263 -2.30 -18.12 -12.64
CA HIS A 263 -3.13 -18.01 -13.84
C HIS A 263 -3.03 -19.24 -14.73
N GLN A 264 -1.80 -19.68 -15.05
CA GLN A 264 -1.58 -20.89 -15.86
C GLN A 264 -2.28 -22.15 -15.30
N ARG A 265 -2.40 -22.26 -13.97
CA ARG A 265 -3.03 -23.42 -13.32
C ARG A 265 -4.53 -23.30 -13.19
N SER A 266 -5.02 -22.12 -12.85
CA SER A 266 -6.42 -21.93 -12.43
C SER A 266 -7.30 -21.38 -13.54
N ARG A 267 -6.71 -20.67 -14.52
CA ARG A 267 -7.44 -19.95 -15.59
C ARG A 267 -6.71 -19.95 -16.92
N PRO A 268 -6.24 -21.11 -17.43
CA PRO A 268 -5.35 -21.17 -18.60
C PRO A 268 -5.98 -20.64 -19.89
N HIS A 269 -7.30 -20.44 -19.94
CA HIS A 269 -8.04 -19.98 -21.12
C HIS A 269 -8.49 -18.51 -21.02
N GLU A 270 -8.20 -17.85 -19.91
CA GLU A 270 -8.50 -16.40 -19.74
C GLU A 270 -7.28 -15.57 -20.15
N SER A 271 -7.49 -14.31 -20.52
CA SER A 271 -6.39 -13.36 -20.71
C SER A 271 -5.68 -13.10 -19.38
N PHE A 272 -4.35 -13.06 -19.40
CA PHE A 272 -3.56 -12.76 -18.21
C PHE A 272 -3.68 -11.28 -17.87
N GLU A 273 -4.19 -11.00 -16.67
CA GLU A 273 -4.21 -9.66 -16.07
C GLU A 273 -3.37 -9.69 -14.81
N MET A 274 -2.44 -8.74 -14.67
CA MET A 274 -1.74 -8.55 -13.41
C MET A 274 -2.73 -8.15 -12.32
N GLN A 275 -2.70 -8.88 -11.19
CA GLN A 275 -3.51 -8.48 -10.05
C GLN A 275 -2.89 -7.27 -9.35
N ALA A 276 -3.77 -6.35 -8.97
CA ALA A 276 -3.40 -5.18 -8.22
C ALA A 276 -3.05 -5.53 -6.77
N LYS A 277 -1.94 -4.97 -6.30
CA LYS A 277 -1.72 -4.81 -4.87
C LYS A 277 -1.95 -3.35 -4.52
N THR A 278 -2.97 -3.06 -3.72
CA THR A 278 -3.18 -1.72 -3.21
C THR A 278 -2.02 -1.26 -2.34
N VAL A 279 -1.57 -0.06 -2.59
CA VAL A 279 -0.47 0.59 -1.86
C VAL A 279 -0.86 2.03 -1.56
N GLY A 280 -0.52 2.52 -0.38
CA GLY A 280 -0.93 3.81 0.16
C GLY A 280 -0.86 5.00 -0.81
N PRO A 281 0.27 5.20 -1.53
CA PRO A 281 0.43 6.33 -2.45
C PRO A 281 -0.46 6.29 -3.69
N SER A 282 -0.99 5.11 -4.09
CA SER A 282 -1.83 4.99 -5.29
C SER A 282 -2.89 3.91 -5.11
N MET A 283 -3.98 4.27 -4.47
CA MET A 283 -5.16 3.41 -4.36
C MET A 283 -6.43 4.22 -4.63
N SER A 284 -7.37 3.61 -5.30
CA SER A 284 -8.67 4.23 -5.56
C SER A 284 -9.77 3.20 -5.61
N ALA A 285 -11.00 3.65 -5.33
CA ALA A 285 -12.19 2.84 -5.51
C ALA A 285 -13.39 3.73 -5.87
N ARG A 286 -14.45 3.12 -6.40
CA ARG A 286 -15.71 3.82 -6.54
C ARG A 286 -16.26 4.17 -5.15
N ALA A 287 -16.87 5.34 -5.03
CA ALA A 287 -17.30 5.93 -3.77
C ALA A 287 -18.17 4.97 -2.94
N TYR A 288 -19.21 4.42 -3.56
CA TYR A 288 -20.14 3.53 -2.83
C TYR A 288 -19.55 2.15 -2.53
N GLN A 289 -18.62 1.66 -3.37
CA GLN A 289 -17.90 0.42 -3.09
C GLN A 289 -16.83 0.57 -2.01
N THR A 290 -16.29 1.79 -1.85
CA THR A 290 -15.43 2.10 -0.69
C THR A 290 -16.22 1.98 0.61
N ALA A 291 -17.45 2.48 0.64
CA ALA A 291 -18.35 2.30 1.78
C ALA A 291 -18.72 0.82 2.02
N LEU A 292 -19.05 0.08 0.95
CA LEU A 292 -19.35 -1.35 1.01
C LEU A 292 -18.19 -2.17 1.60
N ALA A 293 -16.95 -1.78 1.31
CA ALA A 293 -15.74 -2.38 1.89
C ALA A 293 -15.45 -1.90 3.33
N ASP A 294 -16.36 -1.14 3.97
CA ASP A 294 -16.19 -0.52 5.29
C ASP A 294 -14.94 0.38 5.38
N GLY A 295 -14.59 1.03 4.27
CA GLY A 295 -13.49 1.98 4.17
C GLY A 295 -12.10 1.42 4.47
N ILE A 296 -11.18 2.32 4.80
CA ILE A 296 -9.78 1.99 5.08
C ILE A 296 -9.64 1.52 6.53
N PRO A 297 -9.04 0.34 6.80
CA PRO A 297 -8.83 -0.14 8.17
C PRO A 297 -7.97 0.81 9.01
N THR A 298 -8.45 1.14 10.22
CA THR A 298 -7.74 2.01 11.17
C THR A 298 -6.72 1.23 11.99
N VAL A 299 -5.74 0.66 11.29
CA VAL A 299 -4.66 -0.13 11.90
C VAL A 299 -3.33 0.61 11.78
N GLY A 300 -2.42 0.35 12.71
CA GLY A 300 -1.11 1.02 12.74
C GLY A 300 -0.22 0.69 11.53
N LYS A 301 -0.52 -0.39 10.77
CA LYS A 301 0.27 -0.83 9.61
C LYS A 301 -0.53 -1.70 8.65
N GLY A 302 -0.32 -1.47 7.34
CA GLY A 302 -0.89 -2.29 6.25
C GLY A 302 -2.37 -2.07 6.05
N GLU A 303 -2.86 -0.88 6.37
CA GLU A 303 -4.22 -0.42 6.12
C GLU A 303 -4.56 -0.46 4.63
N ASP A 304 -3.61 -0.10 3.78
CA ASP A 304 -3.68 -0.12 2.33
C ASP A 304 -3.88 -1.54 1.77
N THR A 305 -3.05 -2.47 2.19
CA THR A 305 -3.15 -3.88 1.78
C THR A 305 -4.47 -4.50 2.22
N ARG A 306 -4.88 -4.26 3.48
CA ARG A 306 -6.16 -4.76 4.00
C ARG A 306 -7.36 -4.11 3.31
N PHE A 307 -7.26 -2.84 2.94
CA PHE A 307 -8.30 -2.19 2.13
C PHE A 307 -8.43 -2.87 0.76
N GLY A 308 -7.31 -3.15 0.09
CA GLY A 308 -7.33 -3.90 -1.16
C GLY A 308 -7.93 -5.31 -1.04
N GLU A 309 -7.65 -6.02 0.06
CA GLU A 309 -8.26 -7.33 0.34
C GLU A 309 -9.78 -7.21 0.52
N ARG A 310 -10.26 -6.20 1.27
CA ARG A 310 -11.70 -5.92 1.42
C ARG A 310 -12.35 -5.56 0.09
N LEU A 311 -11.76 -4.65 -0.68
CA LEU A 311 -12.26 -4.31 -2.02
C LEU A 311 -12.33 -5.53 -2.92
N SER A 312 -11.28 -6.37 -2.95
CA SER A 312 -11.25 -7.58 -3.77
C SER A 312 -12.32 -8.61 -3.38
N SER A 313 -12.81 -8.56 -2.13
CA SER A 313 -13.97 -9.37 -1.72
C SER A 313 -15.31 -8.81 -2.18
N CYS A 314 -15.37 -7.51 -2.49
CA CYS A 314 -16.56 -6.82 -2.98
C CYS A 314 -16.64 -6.81 -4.52
N GLY A 315 -15.53 -6.97 -5.23
CA GLY A 315 -15.50 -6.95 -6.69
C GLY A 315 -14.10 -6.84 -7.28
N LYS A 316 -14.01 -6.45 -8.53
CA LYS A 316 -12.77 -6.46 -9.29
C LYS A 316 -11.90 -5.24 -8.97
N VAL A 317 -10.66 -5.49 -8.57
CA VAL A 317 -9.60 -4.48 -8.42
C VAL A 317 -8.57 -4.70 -9.52
N ILE A 318 -8.21 -3.66 -10.27
CA ILE A 318 -7.29 -3.74 -11.40
C ILE A 318 -6.03 -2.91 -11.15
N PHE A 319 -4.95 -3.26 -11.85
CA PHE A 319 -3.72 -2.50 -11.90
C PHE A 319 -3.64 -1.70 -13.21
N GLU A 320 -3.43 -0.39 -13.10
CA GLU A 320 -3.25 0.52 -14.22
C GLU A 320 -1.81 1.06 -14.22
N PRO A 321 -0.90 0.47 -15.02
CA PRO A 321 0.52 0.84 -14.99
C PRO A 321 0.81 2.26 -15.50
N SER A 322 -0.10 2.87 -16.26
CA SER A 322 0.06 4.24 -16.75
C SER A 322 -0.35 5.31 -15.73
N ALA A 323 -1.08 4.92 -14.66
CA ALA A 323 -1.37 5.82 -13.55
C ALA A 323 -0.18 5.83 -12.56
N VAL A 324 0.81 6.68 -12.82
CA VAL A 324 2.10 6.69 -12.10
C VAL A 324 2.13 7.73 -10.99
N VAL A 325 2.68 7.35 -9.84
CA VAL A 325 2.96 8.27 -8.73
C VAL A 325 4.40 8.10 -8.22
N TYR A 326 4.96 9.19 -7.67
CA TYR A 326 6.34 9.28 -7.22
C TYR A 326 6.41 9.64 -5.73
N PRO A 327 6.18 8.68 -4.80
CA PRO A 327 6.39 8.93 -3.38
C PRO A 327 7.87 9.09 -3.06
N LEU A 328 8.17 10.01 -2.15
CA LEU A 328 9.54 10.30 -1.73
C LEU A 328 10.06 9.19 -0.81
N LEU A 329 11.17 8.57 -1.19
CA LEU A 329 11.86 7.60 -0.33
C LEU A 329 12.81 8.33 0.61
N ARG A 330 12.38 8.54 1.83
CA ARG A 330 13.11 9.26 2.88
C ARG A 330 13.21 8.48 4.18
N VAL A 331 14.08 8.92 5.06
CA VAL A 331 14.12 8.42 6.45
C VAL A 331 12.92 8.97 7.21
N SER A 332 12.08 8.10 7.72
CA SER A 332 10.91 8.49 8.50
C SER A 332 10.64 7.52 9.63
N SER A 333 10.41 8.04 10.82
CA SER A 333 10.01 7.27 12.02
C SER A 333 8.50 7.28 12.27
N ARG A 334 7.69 7.89 11.37
CA ARG A 334 6.26 8.12 11.57
C ARG A 334 5.41 6.85 11.61
N ALA A 335 5.68 5.94 10.67
CA ALA A 335 4.91 4.71 10.56
C ALA A 335 5.73 3.51 11.02
N GLU A 336 5.22 2.77 11.99
CA GLU A 336 5.84 1.53 12.46
C GLU A 336 5.92 0.51 11.30
N GLY A 337 7.15 0.26 10.82
CA GLY A 337 7.42 -0.66 9.70
C GLY A 337 7.12 -0.11 8.31
N GLY A 338 6.94 1.20 8.13
CA GLY A 338 6.90 1.89 6.84
C GLY A 338 8.24 1.88 6.11
N SER A 339 8.25 2.40 4.88
CA SER A 339 9.45 2.46 4.03
C SER A 339 10.62 3.19 4.72
N GLY A 340 10.33 4.27 5.44
CA GLY A 340 11.32 5.05 6.19
C GLY A 340 12.03 4.27 7.30
N ILE A 341 11.30 3.52 8.14
CA ILE A 341 11.91 2.64 9.15
C ILE A 341 12.73 1.52 8.46
N GLY A 342 12.26 1.04 7.31
CA GLY A 342 13.04 0.10 6.49
C GLY A 342 14.41 0.67 6.09
N VAL A 343 14.51 1.96 5.80
CA VAL A 343 15.77 2.68 5.50
C VAL A 343 16.65 2.77 6.74
N ILE A 344 16.08 3.13 7.91
CA ILE A 344 16.84 3.20 9.16
C ILE A 344 17.50 1.85 9.48
N LYS A 345 16.72 0.77 9.44
CA LYS A 345 17.22 -0.60 9.68
C LYS A 345 18.29 -1.03 8.67
N LEU A 346 18.18 -0.56 7.44
CA LEU A 346 19.15 -0.84 6.40
C LEU A 346 20.47 -0.12 6.66
N ARG A 347 20.41 1.17 7.07
CA ARG A 347 21.60 1.94 7.47
C ARG A 347 22.34 1.30 8.65
N GLU A 348 21.62 0.83 9.67
CA GLU A 348 22.21 0.17 10.82
C GLU A 348 22.95 -1.12 10.39
N LYS A 349 22.31 -1.96 9.58
CA LYS A 349 22.92 -3.19 9.05
C LYS A 349 24.13 -2.93 8.16
N ASN A 350 24.11 -1.87 7.36
CA ASN A 350 25.24 -1.50 6.52
C ASN A 350 26.46 -1.11 7.37
N LYS A 351 26.25 -0.37 8.45
CA LYS A 351 27.32 -0.02 9.40
C LYS A 351 27.96 -1.23 10.08
N GLU A 352 27.20 -2.31 10.26
CA GLU A 352 27.67 -3.57 10.86
C GLU A 352 28.35 -4.52 9.86
N GLY A 353 28.49 -4.12 8.58
CA GLY A 353 29.06 -4.96 7.52
C GLY A 353 28.19 -6.17 7.16
N GLY A 354 26.91 -6.13 7.51
CA GLY A 354 25.97 -7.23 7.33
C GLY A 354 25.36 -7.27 5.93
N GLN A 355 24.75 -8.41 5.60
CA GLN A 355 24.04 -8.64 4.36
C GLN A 355 22.81 -7.72 4.25
N LEU A 356 22.85 -6.73 3.35
CA LEU A 356 21.98 -5.57 3.34
C LEU A 356 20.50 -5.91 3.10
N ILE A 357 20.18 -6.67 2.05
CA ILE A 357 18.80 -6.97 1.67
C ILE A 357 18.64 -8.45 1.36
N THR A 358 17.67 -9.09 1.99
CA THR A 358 17.21 -10.43 1.64
C THR A 358 15.79 -10.38 1.06
N VAL A 359 15.52 -11.19 0.06
CA VAL A 359 14.25 -11.21 -0.69
C VAL A 359 13.63 -12.62 -0.70
N GLU A 360 12.42 -12.72 -1.22
CA GLU A 360 11.75 -13.99 -1.44
C GLU A 360 12.53 -14.83 -2.48
N ASN A 361 12.66 -16.14 -2.22
CA ASN A 361 13.36 -17.03 -3.13
C ASN A 361 12.44 -17.43 -4.29
N PRO A 362 12.78 -17.09 -5.56
CA PRO A 362 11.92 -17.38 -6.72
C PRO A 362 11.80 -18.89 -6.99
N VAL A 363 12.80 -19.68 -6.59
CA VAL A 363 12.78 -21.13 -6.76
C VAL A 363 11.68 -21.77 -5.90
N LEU A 364 11.38 -21.19 -4.74
CA LEU A 364 10.36 -21.71 -3.84
C LEU A 364 8.92 -21.44 -4.31
N ALA A 365 8.70 -20.42 -5.12
CA ALA A 365 7.38 -20.14 -5.66
C ALA A 365 6.80 -21.35 -6.40
N ASP A 366 7.63 -22.04 -7.20
CA ASP A 366 7.22 -23.24 -7.94
C ASP A 366 6.98 -24.45 -7.05
N VAL A 367 7.75 -24.57 -5.98
CA VAL A 367 7.80 -25.77 -5.12
C VAL A 367 6.68 -25.73 -4.10
N PHE A 368 6.39 -24.55 -3.54
CA PHE A 368 5.42 -24.44 -2.46
C PHE A 368 4.02 -24.85 -2.86
N GLU A 369 3.56 -24.40 -4.01
CA GLU A 369 2.21 -24.72 -4.44
C GLU A 369 2.04 -26.19 -4.83
N ARG A 370 3.12 -26.86 -5.28
CA ARG A 370 3.07 -28.29 -5.65
C ARG A 370 3.16 -29.23 -4.47
N ARG A 371 3.95 -28.88 -3.45
CA ARG A 371 4.35 -29.80 -2.35
C ARG A 371 3.66 -29.56 -1.01
N ILE A 372 2.82 -28.52 -0.86
CA ILE A 372 2.15 -28.25 0.44
C ILE A 372 1.19 -29.38 0.82
N THR A 373 0.50 -29.99 -0.14
CA THR A 373 -0.39 -31.12 0.12
C THR A 373 0.42 -32.34 0.56
N ASP A 374 1.55 -32.58 -0.12
CA ASP A 374 2.47 -33.66 0.21
C ASP A 374 3.11 -33.46 1.59
N LEU A 375 3.39 -32.21 1.96
CA LEU A 375 3.96 -31.86 3.27
C LEU A 375 3.03 -32.21 4.42
N THR A 376 1.74 -31.89 4.33
CA THR A 376 0.76 -32.23 5.37
C THR A 376 0.67 -33.74 5.55
N THR A 377 0.61 -34.49 4.44
CA THR A 377 0.58 -35.95 4.44
C THR A 377 1.86 -36.54 5.03
N ALA A 378 3.02 -35.99 4.67
CA ALA A 378 4.31 -36.46 5.19
C ALA A 378 4.46 -36.18 6.69
N LEU A 379 4.02 -35.01 7.16
CA LEU A 379 4.05 -34.66 8.60
C LEU A 379 3.09 -35.56 9.41
N GLN A 380 1.91 -35.85 8.86
CA GLN A 380 0.98 -36.80 9.49
C GLN A 380 1.58 -38.20 9.58
N HIS A 381 2.19 -38.67 8.50
CA HIS A 381 2.86 -39.98 8.49
C HIS A 381 4.00 -40.07 9.51
N VAL A 382 4.83 -39.01 9.63
CA VAL A 382 5.88 -38.98 10.66
C VAL A 382 5.29 -39.00 12.06
N PHE A 383 4.23 -38.23 12.31
CA PHE A 383 3.56 -38.24 13.60
C PHE A 383 3.06 -39.64 13.98
N GLU A 384 2.46 -40.36 13.03
CA GLU A 384 1.90 -41.71 13.25
C GLU A 384 2.98 -42.80 13.40
N THR A 385 4.13 -42.67 12.72
CA THR A 385 5.13 -43.74 12.61
C THR A 385 6.42 -43.53 13.42
N GLN A 386 6.86 -42.28 13.54
CA GLN A 386 8.16 -41.92 14.14
C GLN A 386 8.04 -41.02 15.38
N GLY A 387 6.83 -40.55 15.67
CA GLY A 387 6.55 -39.55 16.70
C GLY A 387 6.88 -38.12 16.26
N TRP A 388 6.36 -37.15 17.02
CA TRP A 388 6.51 -35.73 16.74
C TRP A 388 7.83 -35.21 17.34
N THR A 389 8.93 -35.52 16.68
CA THR A 389 10.29 -35.19 17.16
C THR A 389 10.99 -34.19 16.25
N PRO A 390 11.95 -33.38 16.76
CA PRO A 390 12.72 -32.46 15.91
C PRO A 390 13.41 -33.17 14.75
N GLU A 391 13.94 -34.38 14.96
CA GLU A 391 14.62 -35.16 13.94
C GLU A 391 13.70 -35.61 12.85
N GLY A 392 12.55 -36.20 13.19
CA GLY A 392 11.54 -36.70 12.22
C GLY A 392 10.92 -35.56 11.40
N VAL A 393 10.52 -34.48 12.07
CA VAL A 393 9.94 -33.31 11.40
C VAL A 393 11.02 -32.56 10.60
N GLY A 394 12.25 -32.47 11.10
CA GLY A 394 13.38 -31.82 10.43
C GLY A 394 13.69 -32.42 9.07
N VAL A 395 13.76 -33.74 8.97
CA VAL A 395 14.03 -34.48 7.71
C VAL A 395 13.01 -34.14 6.62
N ILE A 396 11.72 -33.96 6.99
CA ILE A 396 10.69 -33.59 6.01
C ILE A 396 10.95 -32.21 5.45
N PHE A 397 11.23 -31.21 6.33
CA PHE A 397 11.52 -29.87 5.87
C PHE A 397 12.84 -29.79 5.11
N GLU A 398 13.87 -30.52 5.49
CA GLU A 398 15.12 -30.61 4.73
C GLU A 398 14.89 -31.17 3.33
N HIS A 399 14.09 -32.22 3.20
CA HIS A 399 13.73 -32.82 1.91
C HIS A 399 12.93 -31.82 1.06
N LEU A 400 11.92 -31.15 1.65
CA LEU A 400 11.09 -30.14 0.99
C LEU A 400 11.93 -28.97 0.47
N LEU A 401 12.92 -28.55 1.26
CA LEU A 401 13.72 -27.36 1.01
C LEU A 401 15.07 -27.69 0.34
N THR A 402 15.23 -28.91 -0.14
CA THR A 402 16.33 -29.30 -1.04
C THR A 402 15.77 -29.46 -2.45
N ILE A 403 16.12 -28.53 -3.34
CA ILE A 403 15.59 -28.44 -4.70
C ILE A 403 16.76 -28.69 -5.66
N ASP A 404 16.63 -29.66 -6.55
CA ASP A 404 17.66 -30.06 -7.50
C ASP A 404 19.02 -30.29 -6.85
N GLY A 405 19.00 -30.90 -5.65
CA GLY A 405 20.18 -31.18 -4.84
C GLY A 405 20.80 -29.99 -4.12
N ARG A 406 20.19 -28.81 -4.20
CA ARG A 406 20.64 -27.60 -3.52
C ARG A 406 19.78 -27.31 -2.29
N LYS A 407 20.41 -27.12 -1.13
CA LYS A 407 19.76 -26.63 0.08
C LYS A 407 19.39 -25.14 -0.10
N VAL A 408 18.09 -24.81 -0.10
CA VAL A 408 17.57 -23.44 -0.26
C VAL A 408 17.17 -22.82 1.07
N TYR A 409 17.72 -23.27 2.18
CA TYR A 409 17.38 -22.82 3.53
C TYR A 409 18.62 -22.54 4.37
N ASN A 410 18.45 -21.72 5.41
CA ASN A 410 19.45 -21.54 6.44
C ASN A 410 19.25 -22.61 7.54
N GLU A 411 20.27 -23.40 7.80
CA GLU A 411 20.22 -24.59 8.67
C GLU A 411 19.85 -24.23 10.12
N GLU A 412 20.44 -23.18 10.68
CA GLU A 412 20.16 -22.70 12.03
C GLU A 412 18.72 -22.24 12.19
N LYS A 413 18.21 -21.50 11.21
CA LYS A 413 16.81 -21.05 11.19
C LYS A 413 15.84 -22.23 11.05
N LEU A 414 16.18 -23.24 10.27
CA LEU A 414 15.37 -24.44 10.14
C LEU A 414 15.29 -25.19 11.45
N GLN A 415 16.43 -25.44 12.11
CA GLN A 415 16.48 -26.11 13.41
C GLN A 415 15.68 -25.35 14.47
N HIS A 416 15.83 -24.03 14.53
CA HIS A 416 15.04 -23.19 15.44
C HIS A 416 13.54 -23.28 15.15
N PHE A 417 13.14 -23.25 13.88
CA PHE A 417 11.74 -23.39 13.47
C PHE A 417 11.18 -24.75 13.87
N VAL A 418 11.87 -25.84 13.53
CA VAL A 418 11.45 -27.21 13.85
C VAL A 418 11.34 -27.41 15.36
N SER A 419 12.31 -26.94 16.14
CA SER A 419 12.30 -27.01 17.61
C SER A 419 11.11 -26.28 18.24
N ARG A 420 10.61 -25.23 17.59
CA ARG A 420 9.39 -24.54 18.03
C ARG A 420 8.13 -25.27 17.58
N LEU A 421 8.14 -25.82 16.37
CA LEU A 421 7.00 -26.52 15.79
C LEU A 421 6.63 -27.74 16.63
N VAL A 422 7.60 -28.56 17.02
CA VAL A 422 7.38 -29.79 17.78
C VAL A 422 6.95 -29.56 19.24
N LYS A 423 7.01 -28.33 19.74
CA LYS A 423 6.46 -27.96 21.05
C LYS A 423 4.93 -27.79 21.06
N ASN A 424 4.32 -27.69 19.91
CA ASN A 424 2.88 -27.56 19.78
C ASN A 424 2.24 -28.95 19.65
N ASP A 425 0.97 -29.08 20.02
CA ASP A 425 0.21 -30.30 19.84
C ASP A 425 0.16 -30.69 18.35
N PRO A 426 0.60 -31.93 17.99
CA PRO A 426 0.62 -32.35 16.59
C PRO A 426 -0.74 -32.31 15.91
N GLN A 427 -1.82 -32.66 16.64
CA GLN A 427 -3.18 -32.65 16.08
C GLN A 427 -3.67 -31.24 15.83
N GLU A 428 -3.36 -30.29 16.74
CA GLU A 428 -3.65 -28.87 16.50
C GLU A 428 -2.85 -28.31 15.32
N VAL A 429 -1.56 -28.66 15.23
CA VAL A 429 -0.71 -28.25 14.10
C VAL A 429 -1.25 -28.81 12.78
N LEU A 430 -1.65 -30.07 12.75
CA LEU A 430 -2.19 -30.72 11.53
C LEU A 430 -3.59 -30.25 11.16
N ALA A 431 -4.47 -30.00 12.15
CA ALA A 431 -5.83 -29.56 11.94
C ALA A 431 -5.94 -28.06 11.62
N SER A 432 -5.14 -27.24 12.29
CA SER A 432 -5.02 -25.80 12.07
C SER A 432 -3.82 -25.46 11.21
N PHE A 433 -3.33 -26.40 10.42
CA PHE A 433 -2.21 -26.20 9.51
C PHE A 433 -2.56 -25.03 8.60
N ASP A 434 -2.52 -23.87 9.21
CA ASP A 434 -2.63 -22.59 8.53
C ASP A 434 -1.48 -22.56 7.53
N ARG A 435 -1.80 -22.96 6.30
CA ARG A 435 -0.88 -22.93 5.15
C ARG A 435 -0.06 -21.66 5.16
N PHE A 436 -0.68 -20.60 5.62
CA PHE A 436 -0.08 -19.27 5.71
C PHE A 436 1.04 -19.18 6.78
N TRP A 437 0.89 -19.81 7.95
CA TRP A 437 1.90 -19.75 9.01
C TRP A 437 3.18 -20.51 8.64
N VAL A 438 3.06 -21.73 8.14
CA VAL A 438 4.21 -22.54 7.70
C VAL A 438 4.85 -21.91 6.47
N VAL A 439 4.07 -21.51 5.49
CA VAL A 439 4.57 -20.81 4.30
C VAL A 439 5.33 -19.55 4.68
N LYS A 440 4.81 -18.76 5.64
CA LYS A 440 5.49 -17.54 6.12
C LYS A 440 6.80 -17.85 6.83
N ALA A 441 6.86 -18.92 7.64
CA ALA A 441 8.08 -19.35 8.33
C ALA A 441 9.13 -19.86 7.33
N VAL A 442 8.72 -20.69 6.38
CA VAL A 442 9.63 -21.21 5.35
C VAL A 442 10.14 -20.10 4.44
N ARG A 443 9.28 -19.20 3.98
CA ARG A 443 9.71 -18.01 3.22
C ARG A 443 10.76 -17.19 3.98
N ARG A 444 10.69 -17.13 5.32
CA ARG A 444 11.68 -16.42 6.14
C ARG A 444 13.02 -17.16 6.23
N MET A 445 13.01 -18.50 6.29
CA MET A 445 14.22 -19.33 6.39
C MET A 445 15.02 -19.38 5.08
N THR A 446 14.34 -19.18 3.97
CA THR A 446 14.88 -19.41 2.63
C THR A 446 15.19 -18.12 1.88
N ARG A 447 15.18 -16.98 2.56
CA ARG A 447 15.46 -15.68 1.92
C ARG A 447 16.93 -15.55 1.49
N PRO A 448 17.23 -15.59 0.19
CA PRO A 448 18.56 -15.30 -0.30
C PRO A 448 18.86 -13.79 -0.28
N PRO A 449 20.13 -13.40 -0.37
CA PRO A 449 20.52 -12.05 -0.71
C PRO A 449 19.91 -11.62 -2.03
N LEU A 450 19.60 -10.33 -2.15
CA LEU A 450 18.97 -9.76 -3.36
C LEU A 450 19.80 -10.08 -4.62
N HIS A 451 21.12 -9.86 -4.59
CA HIS A 451 22.01 -10.09 -5.73
C HIS A 451 22.07 -11.55 -6.20
N GLN A 452 21.84 -12.51 -5.29
CA GLN A 452 21.78 -13.94 -5.63
C GLN A 452 20.41 -14.34 -6.20
N ALA A 453 19.35 -13.68 -5.79
CA ALA A 453 17.99 -13.99 -6.21
C ALA A 453 17.59 -13.38 -7.56
N ILE A 454 18.23 -12.29 -7.96
CA ILE A 454 17.92 -11.59 -9.23
C ILE A 454 18.13 -12.50 -10.46
N PRO A 455 19.29 -13.17 -10.65
CA PRO A 455 19.50 -14.03 -11.80
C PRO A 455 18.46 -15.15 -11.91
N ASP A 456 18.16 -15.82 -10.80
CA ASP A 456 17.17 -16.90 -10.77
C ASP A 456 15.75 -16.39 -11.14
N LEU A 457 15.36 -15.20 -10.64
CA LEU A 457 14.07 -14.62 -10.99
C LEU A 457 13.98 -14.21 -12.46
N LEU A 458 15.04 -13.61 -12.99
CA LEU A 458 15.11 -13.20 -14.39
C LEU A 458 15.03 -14.41 -15.34
N GLU A 459 15.76 -15.50 -15.05
CA GLU A 459 15.70 -16.74 -15.82
C GLU A 459 14.27 -17.29 -15.84
N LYS A 460 13.63 -17.39 -14.68
CA LYS A 460 12.28 -17.93 -14.55
C LYS A 460 11.23 -17.06 -15.27
N THR A 461 11.31 -15.75 -15.11
CA THR A 461 10.35 -14.83 -15.71
C THR A 461 10.48 -14.79 -17.23
N LYS A 462 11.71 -14.80 -17.76
CA LYS A 462 11.97 -14.85 -19.21
C LYS A 462 11.53 -16.17 -19.86
N SER A 463 11.49 -17.25 -19.11
CA SER A 463 11.00 -18.54 -19.58
C SER A 463 9.47 -18.64 -19.64
N MET A 464 8.73 -17.63 -19.15
CA MET A 464 7.27 -17.60 -19.14
C MET A 464 6.69 -16.73 -20.26
N PRO A 465 6.07 -17.30 -21.31
CA PRO A 465 5.48 -16.52 -22.41
C PRO A 465 4.49 -15.45 -21.94
N LEU A 466 3.62 -15.76 -20.98
CA LEU A 466 2.64 -14.81 -20.43
C LEU A 466 3.26 -13.51 -19.90
N LEU A 467 4.43 -13.61 -19.26
CA LEU A 467 5.14 -12.44 -18.73
C LEU A 467 5.86 -11.69 -19.85
N MET A 468 6.41 -12.43 -20.83
CA MET A 468 7.12 -11.83 -21.95
C MET A 468 6.18 -11.18 -22.98
N GLU A 469 4.93 -11.59 -23.07
CA GLU A 469 3.89 -10.95 -23.87
C GLU A 469 3.32 -9.68 -23.23
N ASN A 470 3.41 -9.56 -21.92
CA ASN A 470 2.93 -8.39 -21.18
C ASN A 470 3.98 -7.27 -21.19
N GLU A 471 3.64 -6.10 -21.74
CA GLU A 471 4.55 -4.96 -21.90
C GLU A 471 5.11 -4.45 -20.58
N TYR A 472 4.26 -4.34 -19.55
CA TYR A 472 4.68 -3.88 -18.22
C TYR A 472 5.72 -4.83 -17.60
N THR A 473 5.51 -6.15 -17.69
CA THR A 473 6.47 -7.11 -17.13
C THR A 473 7.78 -7.13 -17.89
N ARG A 474 7.77 -6.94 -19.21
CA ARG A 474 9.01 -6.74 -19.99
C ARG A 474 9.79 -5.53 -19.51
N THR A 475 9.10 -4.41 -19.32
CA THR A 475 9.71 -3.17 -18.79
C THR A 475 10.32 -3.38 -17.40
N LEU A 476 9.67 -4.16 -16.53
CA LEU A 476 10.23 -4.54 -15.22
C LEU A 476 11.49 -5.40 -15.35
N ILE A 477 11.48 -6.39 -16.24
CA ILE A 477 12.63 -7.28 -16.51
C ILE A 477 13.81 -6.44 -16.99
N ASP A 478 13.61 -5.61 -18.01
CA ASP A 478 14.66 -4.76 -18.58
C ASP A 478 15.21 -3.76 -17.54
N SER A 479 14.35 -3.22 -16.71
CA SER A 479 14.73 -2.29 -15.64
C SER A 479 15.55 -3.01 -14.56
N LEU A 480 15.14 -4.20 -14.14
CA LEU A 480 15.86 -4.99 -13.14
C LEU A 480 17.24 -5.41 -13.65
N GLU A 481 17.37 -5.84 -14.92
CA GLU A 481 18.64 -6.18 -15.54
C GLU A 481 19.60 -4.98 -15.62
N ARG A 482 19.09 -3.85 -16.09
CA ARG A 482 19.88 -2.63 -16.22
C ARG A 482 20.39 -2.13 -14.87
N GLU A 483 19.56 -2.13 -13.84
CA GLU A 483 19.92 -1.68 -12.52
C GLU A 483 20.85 -2.67 -11.81
N ALA A 484 20.65 -3.97 -11.97
CA ALA A 484 21.53 -4.99 -11.40
C ALA A 484 22.92 -5.04 -12.05
N GLY A 485 23.04 -4.68 -13.32
CA GLY A 485 24.32 -4.64 -14.05
C GLY A 485 25.21 -3.41 -13.77
N LYS A 486 24.76 -2.44 -12.94
CA LYS A 486 25.57 -1.26 -12.60
C LYS A 486 26.71 -1.63 -11.62
N PRO A 487 27.93 -1.07 -11.80
CA PRO A 487 29.05 -1.32 -10.89
C PRO A 487 28.71 -0.94 -9.43
N GLY A 488 28.98 -1.84 -8.48
CA GLY A 488 28.72 -1.66 -7.06
C GLY A 488 28.05 -2.87 -6.38
N ASP A 489 27.68 -3.91 -7.12
CA ASP A 489 26.95 -5.09 -6.59
C ASP A 489 27.86 -6.29 -6.20
N THR A 490 29.18 -6.09 -6.02
CA THR A 490 30.13 -7.14 -5.59
C THR A 490 30.52 -7.01 -4.14
#